data_ff892d16ae7e64142102cae3e345f687
#
_entry.id   ff892d16ae7e64142102cae3e345f687
#
_cell.length_a   1.000
_cell.length_b   1.000
_cell.length_c   1.000
_cell.angle_alpha   90.00
_cell.angle_beta   90.00
_cell.angle_gamma   90.00
#
_symmetry.space_group_name_H-M   'P 1'
#
loop_
_entity.id
_entity.type
_entity.pdbx_description
1 polymer ?
#
loop_
_entity_poly.entity_id
_entity_poly.type
_entity_poly.pdbx_seq_one_letter_code
_entity_poly.pdbx_strand_id
1 'polypeptide(L)'
;MRALIVDDSRFVRDYLRMMLEEKGIECEEAADGRDGLDHMHKCAPFDLALVDWNMPVMDGLDMLKNLRAEGYNEVKVMMVTIEAEDDFIIRSLDAGADEYLMKPFDSEALTEKLAMLGFMEA
;
A
#
# COMPACT_ATOMS: atom_id res chain seq x y z
N MET A 1 -5.43 -7.88 12.29
CA MET A 1 -4.70 -6.89 11.48
C MET A 1 -5.44 -6.65 10.17
N ARG A 2 -5.54 -5.41 9.76
CA ARG A 2 -6.31 -5.01 8.57
C ARG A 2 -5.43 -4.24 7.59
N ALA A 3 -5.58 -4.56 6.32
CA ALA A 3 -4.85 -3.88 5.24
C ALA A 3 -5.82 -3.30 4.20
N LEU A 4 -5.44 -2.17 3.63
CA LEU A 4 -6.13 -1.57 2.50
C LEU A 4 -5.27 -1.75 1.25
N ILE A 5 -5.84 -2.33 0.21
CA ILE A 5 -5.14 -2.52 -1.07
C ILE A 5 -5.71 -1.52 -2.07
N VAL A 6 -4.85 -0.64 -2.57
CA VAL A 6 -5.26 0.42 -3.50
C VAL A 6 -4.52 0.23 -4.82
N ASP A 7 -5.23 -0.23 -5.84
CA ASP A 7 -4.66 -0.51 -7.16
C ASP A 7 -5.80 -0.49 -8.18
N ASP A 8 -5.58 0.07 -9.35
CA ASP A 8 -6.61 0.11 -10.40
C ASP A 8 -6.77 -1.23 -11.13
N SER A 9 -5.82 -2.15 -10.97
CA SER A 9 -5.88 -3.48 -11.53
C SER A 9 -6.57 -4.45 -10.57
N ARG A 10 -7.73 -4.96 -10.96
CA ARG A 10 -8.42 -5.98 -10.17
C ARG A 10 -7.57 -7.23 -9.99
N PHE A 11 -6.83 -7.62 -11.04
CA PHE A 11 -5.93 -8.78 -10.98
C PHE A 11 -4.90 -8.61 -9.87
N VAL A 12 -4.27 -7.43 -9.79
CA VAL A 12 -3.26 -7.16 -8.76
C VAL A 12 -3.90 -7.14 -7.37
N ARG A 13 -5.08 -6.51 -7.23
CA ARG A 13 -5.79 -6.51 -5.95
C ARG A 13 -6.11 -7.93 -5.48
N ASP A 14 -6.62 -8.77 -6.37
CA ASP A 14 -6.96 -10.17 -6.04
C ASP A 14 -5.71 -10.95 -5.63
N TYR A 15 -4.60 -10.74 -6.34
CA TYR A 15 -3.33 -11.40 -6.07
C TYR A 15 -2.78 -10.99 -4.69
N LEU A 16 -2.77 -9.70 -4.40
CA LEU A 16 -2.32 -9.20 -3.09
C LEU A 16 -3.23 -9.69 -1.96
N ARG A 17 -4.55 -9.63 -2.18
CA ARG A 17 -5.52 -10.09 -1.18
C ARG A 17 -5.28 -11.56 -0.84
N MET A 18 -5.11 -12.40 -1.85
CA MET A 18 -4.85 -13.83 -1.64
C MET A 18 -3.62 -14.05 -0.75
N MET A 19 -2.52 -13.38 -1.07
CA MET A 19 -1.29 -13.52 -0.31
C MET A 19 -1.41 -12.99 1.13
N LEU A 20 -2.09 -11.87 1.31
CA LEU A 20 -2.27 -11.28 2.63
C LEU A 20 -3.23 -12.10 3.49
N GLU A 21 -4.32 -12.59 2.91
CA GLU A 21 -5.28 -13.41 3.63
C GLU A 21 -4.68 -14.74 4.07
N GLU A 22 -3.78 -15.31 3.29
CA GLU A 22 -3.01 -16.51 3.68
C GLU A 22 -2.19 -16.26 4.95
N LYS A 23 -1.85 -15.02 5.23
CA LYS A 23 -1.08 -14.62 6.41
C LYS A 23 -1.97 -14.15 7.56
N GLY A 24 -3.29 -14.29 7.42
CA GLY A 24 -4.24 -13.89 8.43
C GLY A 24 -4.56 -12.40 8.46
N ILE A 25 -4.25 -11.67 7.40
CA ILE A 25 -4.50 -10.23 7.31
C ILE A 25 -5.83 -9.99 6.57
N GLU A 26 -6.77 -9.32 7.22
CA GLU A 26 -8.03 -8.93 6.60
C GLU A 26 -7.79 -7.79 5.61
N CYS A 27 -8.43 -7.85 4.45
CA CYS A 27 -8.20 -6.87 3.39
C CYS A 27 -9.47 -6.15 2.96
N GLU A 28 -9.33 -4.86 2.69
CA GLU A 28 -10.28 -4.07 1.94
C GLU A 28 -9.61 -3.57 0.67
N GLU A 29 -10.38 -3.24 -0.35
CA GLU A 29 -9.85 -2.87 -1.67
C GLU A 29 -10.40 -1.54 -2.13
N ALA A 30 -9.56 -0.77 -2.82
CA ALA A 30 -9.94 0.47 -3.48
C ALA A 30 -9.32 0.50 -4.88
N ALA A 31 -9.99 1.14 -5.82
CA ALA A 31 -9.60 1.13 -7.24
C ALA A 31 -8.72 2.32 -7.64
N ASP A 32 -8.63 3.34 -6.83
CA ASP A 32 -7.78 4.50 -7.08
C ASP A 32 -7.50 5.24 -5.76
N GLY A 33 -6.69 6.29 -5.83
CA GLY A 33 -6.30 7.03 -4.64
C GLY A 33 -7.46 7.73 -3.94
N ARG A 34 -8.43 8.21 -4.70
CA ARG A 34 -9.63 8.85 -4.13
C ARG A 34 -10.47 7.86 -3.36
N ASP A 35 -10.71 6.70 -3.97
CA ASP A 35 -11.44 5.61 -3.34
C ASP A 35 -10.69 5.12 -2.09
N GLY A 36 -9.36 5.07 -2.16
CA GLY A 36 -8.51 4.74 -1.02
C GLY A 36 -8.69 5.68 0.16
N LEU A 37 -8.69 6.99 -0.10
CA LEU A 37 -8.94 7.97 0.95
C LEU A 37 -10.35 7.84 1.53
N ASP A 38 -11.35 7.59 0.69
CA ASP A 38 -12.72 7.36 1.15
C ASP A 38 -12.80 6.16 2.08
N HIS A 39 -12.09 5.06 1.78
CA HIS A 39 -12.01 3.91 2.66
C HIS A 39 -11.34 4.26 3.99
N MET A 40 -10.27 5.06 3.96
CA MET A 40 -9.63 5.51 5.18
C MET A 40 -10.60 6.31 6.05
N HIS A 41 -11.38 7.20 5.46
CA HIS A 41 -12.33 8.02 6.20
C HIS A 41 -13.47 7.20 6.83
N LYS A 42 -13.91 6.16 6.15
CA LYS A 42 -15.09 5.37 6.56
C LYS A 42 -14.75 4.16 7.40
N CYS A 43 -13.60 3.54 7.16
CA CYS A 43 -13.29 2.21 7.66
C CYS A 43 -12.02 2.12 8.51
N ALA A 44 -11.26 3.20 8.66
CA ALA A 44 -10.06 3.19 9.51
C ALA A 44 -10.43 2.76 10.94
N PRO A 45 -9.51 2.15 11.69
CA PRO A 45 -8.08 2.12 11.39
C PRO A 45 -7.66 0.94 10.49
N PHE A 46 -6.61 1.18 9.72
CA PHE A 46 -5.87 0.16 8.99
C PHE A 46 -4.46 0.11 9.53
N ASP A 47 -3.89 -1.08 9.59
CA ASP A 47 -2.50 -1.26 10.01
C ASP A 47 -1.53 -1.02 8.85
N LEU A 48 -1.97 -1.38 7.65
CA LEU A 48 -1.15 -1.38 6.44
C LEU A 48 -1.98 -0.88 5.26
N ALA A 49 -1.35 -0.12 4.38
CA ALA A 49 -1.91 0.21 3.06
C ALA A 49 -0.86 -0.12 2.00
N LEU A 50 -1.28 -0.90 0.99
CA LEU A 50 -0.46 -1.19 -0.19
C LEU A 50 -1.04 -0.37 -1.33
N VAL A 51 -0.26 0.59 -1.83
CA VAL A 51 -0.75 1.62 -2.74
C VAL A 51 0.05 1.60 -4.04
N ASP A 52 -0.63 1.35 -5.15
CA ASP A 52 -0.03 1.45 -6.48
C ASP A 52 0.32 2.91 -6.77
N TRP A 53 1.45 3.14 -7.43
CA TRP A 53 1.87 4.50 -7.78
C TRP A 53 1.01 5.09 -8.89
N ASN A 54 0.86 4.35 -9.99
CA ASN A 54 0.16 4.85 -11.18
C ASN A 54 -1.30 4.42 -11.21
N MET A 55 -2.19 5.35 -10.91
CA MET A 55 -3.63 5.12 -10.92
C MET A 55 -4.35 6.32 -11.51
N PRO A 56 -5.54 6.11 -12.11
CA PRO A 56 -6.36 7.23 -12.57
C PRO A 56 -6.97 7.99 -11.39
N VAL A 57 -7.51 9.16 -11.65
CA VAL A 57 -8.21 10.03 -10.72
C VAL A 57 -7.26 10.66 -9.69
N MET A 58 -6.62 9.85 -8.87
CA MET A 58 -5.60 10.29 -7.90
C MET A 58 -4.55 9.20 -7.82
N ASP A 59 -3.30 9.55 -8.10
CA ASP A 59 -2.21 8.56 -8.05
C ASP A 59 -1.79 8.25 -6.60
N GLY A 60 -0.92 7.24 -6.47
CA GLY A 60 -0.50 6.75 -5.16
C GLY A 60 0.29 7.77 -4.35
N LEU A 61 1.12 8.57 -5.00
CA LEU A 61 1.90 9.58 -4.30
C LEU A 61 0.99 10.67 -3.72
N ASP A 62 0.03 11.14 -4.51
CA ASP A 62 -0.93 12.14 -4.06
C ASP A 62 -1.81 11.59 -2.93
N MET A 63 -2.25 10.35 -3.03
CA MET A 63 -2.98 9.69 -1.95
C MET A 63 -2.16 9.68 -0.67
N LEU A 64 -0.90 9.28 -0.76
CA LEU A 64 0.01 9.23 0.39
C LEU A 64 0.17 10.60 1.04
N LYS A 65 0.39 11.64 0.23
CA LYS A 65 0.52 13.00 0.74
C LYS A 65 -0.73 13.47 1.47
N ASN A 66 -1.91 13.21 0.89
CA ASN A 66 -3.18 13.56 1.52
C ASN A 66 -3.40 12.79 2.81
N LEU A 67 -3.08 11.50 2.80
CA LEU A 67 -3.23 10.63 3.96
C LEU A 67 -2.43 11.15 5.14
N ARG A 68 -1.17 11.50 4.92
CA ARG A 68 -0.29 12.03 5.97
C ARG A 68 -0.72 13.44 6.42
N ALA A 69 -1.14 14.28 5.48
CA ALA A 69 -1.63 15.63 5.79
C ALA A 69 -2.90 15.59 6.64
N GLU A 70 -3.73 14.57 6.47
CA GLU A 70 -4.96 14.38 7.25
C GLU A 70 -4.71 13.75 8.62
N GLY A 71 -3.47 13.43 8.95
CA GLY A 71 -3.10 12.93 10.27
C GLY A 71 -3.07 11.42 10.42
N TYR A 72 -3.22 10.66 9.34
CA TYR A 72 -3.08 9.20 9.38
C TYR A 72 -1.61 8.82 9.39
N ASN A 73 -0.97 8.92 10.54
CA ASN A 73 0.47 8.72 10.67
C ASN A 73 0.86 7.33 11.15
N GLU A 74 -0.09 6.57 11.67
CA GLU A 74 0.19 5.25 12.25
C GLU A 74 0.07 4.11 11.24
N VAL A 75 -0.72 4.29 10.18
CA VAL A 75 -0.84 3.28 9.14
C VAL A 75 0.50 3.19 8.37
N LYS A 76 1.03 1.97 8.24
CA LYS A 76 2.22 1.75 7.44
C LYS A 76 1.83 1.72 5.98
N VAL A 77 2.55 2.47 5.15
CA VAL A 77 2.26 2.55 3.71
C VAL A 77 3.38 1.92 2.92
N MET A 78 3.04 0.92 2.13
CA MET A 78 3.93 0.26 1.19
C MET A 78 3.53 0.67 -0.22
N MET A 79 4.41 1.38 -0.90
CA MET A 79 4.17 1.74 -2.30
C MET A 79 4.46 0.54 -3.18
N VAL A 80 3.56 0.23 -4.10
CA VAL A 80 3.69 -0.90 -5.03
C VAL A 80 3.85 -0.33 -6.43
N THR A 81 4.98 -0.61 -7.09
CA THR A 81 5.32 0.13 -8.31
C THR A 81 6.19 -0.70 -9.25
N ILE A 82 6.09 -0.39 -10.56
CA ILE A 82 7.02 -0.88 -11.57
C ILE A 82 8.27 0.01 -11.66
N GLU A 83 8.23 1.19 -11.03
CA GLU A 83 9.33 2.16 -11.10
C GLU A 83 10.40 1.82 -10.07
N ALA A 84 11.63 1.60 -10.57
CA ALA A 84 12.78 1.23 -9.75
C ALA A 84 13.78 2.37 -9.58
N GLU A 85 13.52 3.52 -10.17
CA GLU A 85 14.46 4.63 -10.11
C GLU A 85 14.54 5.21 -8.70
N ASP A 86 15.75 5.52 -8.26
CA ASP A 86 16.02 6.07 -6.94
C ASP A 86 15.16 7.28 -6.63
N ASP A 87 14.90 8.13 -7.63
CA ASP A 87 14.09 9.33 -7.46
C ASP A 87 12.67 9.02 -6.99
N PHE A 88 12.04 8.00 -7.56
CA PHE A 88 10.69 7.58 -7.16
C PHE A 88 10.67 7.05 -5.73
N ILE A 89 11.68 6.27 -5.39
CA ILE A 89 11.79 5.71 -4.04
C ILE A 89 11.98 6.83 -3.03
N ILE A 90 12.89 7.76 -3.29
CA ILE A 90 13.17 8.89 -2.41
C ILE A 90 11.92 9.76 -2.25
N ARG A 91 11.23 10.06 -3.34
CA ARG A 91 10.00 10.88 -3.30
C ARG A 91 8.91 10.20 -2.45
N SER A 92 8.79 8.88 -2.56
CA SER A 92 7.82 8.12 -1.75
C SER A 92 8.16 8.21 -0.26
N LEU A 93 9.43 7.98 0.08
CA LEU A 93 9.87 8.02 1.47
C LEU A 93 9.72 9.42 2.05
N ASP A 94 10.07 10.46 1.30
CA ASP A 94 9.91 11.86 1.72
C ASP A 94 8.44 12.22 1.93
N ALA A 95 7.53 11.60 1.17
CA ALA A 95 6.10 11.83 1.32
C ALA A 95 5.48 11.03 2.48
N GLY A 96 6.24 10.14 3.09
CA GLY A 96 5.80 9.40 4.27
C GLY A 96 5.53 7.92 4.06
N ALA A 97 6.01 7.33 2.95
CA ALA A 97 5.95 5.89 2.74
C ALA A 97 6.93 5.19 3.69
N ASP A 98 6.57 4.00 4.14
CA ASP A 98 7.39 3.21 5.05
C ASP A 98 8.20 2.15 4.30
N GLU A 99 7.72 1.72 3.14
CA GLU A 99 8.37 0.69 2.36
C GLU A 99 7.89 0.76 0.91
N TYR A 100 8.55 0.02 0.02
CA TYR A 100 8.13 -0.14 -1.37
C TYR A 100 8.25 -1.60 -1.80
N LEU A 101 7.44 -1.99 -2.78
CA LEU A 101 7.43 -3.32 -3.36
C LEU A 101 7.43 -3.19 -4.88
N MET A 102 8.41 -3.80 -5.53
CA MET A 102 8.56 -3.74 -6.99
C MET A 102 7.66 -4.75 -7.68
N LYS A 103 6.98 -4.32 -8.73
CA LYS A 103 6.26 -5.22 -9.65
C LYS A 103 7.21 -5.71 -10.75
N PRO A 104 7.16 -6.97 -11.16
CA PRO A 104 6.38 -8.05 -10.58
C PRO A 104 7.01 -8.55 -9.28
N PHE A 105 6.18 -9.01 -8.37
CA PHE A 105 6.64 -9.53 -7.08
C PHE A 105 6.04 -10.91 -6.80
N ASP A 106 6.68 -11.67 -5.94
CA ASP A 106 6.17 -12.96 -5.46
C ASP A 106 5.86 -12.88 -3.97
N SER A 107 5.37 -13.97 -3.42
CA SER A 107 5.02 -14.06 -2.01
C SER A 107 6.22 -13.84 -1.09
N GLU A 108 7.40 -14.29 -1.51
CA GLU A 108 8.63 -14.12 -0.73
C GLU A 108 9.02 -12.65 -0.61
N ALA A 109 8.96 -11.90 -1.72
CA ALA A 109 9.26 -10.48 -1.72
C ALA A 109 8.30 -9.70 -0.81
N LEU A 110 7.00 -10.02 -0.88
CA LEU A 110 6.01 -9.40 -0.01
C LEU A 110 6.27 -9.75 1.46
N THR A 111 6.57 -11.01 1.74
CA THR A 111 6.88 -11.47 3.10
C THR A 111 8.06 -10.72 3.69
N GLU A 112 9.13 -10.53 2.92
CA GLU A 112 10.30 -9.76 3.36
C GLU A 112 9.92 -8.32 3.75
N LYS A 113 9.13 -7.66 2.93
CA LYS A 113 8.70 -6.28 3.19
C LYS A 113 7.81 -6.20 4.44
N LEU A 114 6.90 -7.14 4.61
CA LEU A 114 6.06 -7.21 5.80
C LEU A 114 6.89 -7.43 7.07
N ALA A 115 7.92 -8.26 6.99
CA ALA A 115 8.85 -8.48 8.10
C ALA A 115 9.61 -7.20 8.44
N MET A 116 10.08 -6.45 7.45
CA MET A 116 10.76 -5.17 7.64
C MET A 116 9.88 -4.13 8.33
N LEU A 117 8.57 -4.20 8.10
CA LEU A 117 7.59 -3.31 8.74
C LEU A 117 7.17 -3.79 10.13
N GLY A 118 7.61 -4.97 10.55
CA GLY A 118 7.29 -5.52 11.86
C GLY A 118 5.98 -6.31 11.92
N PHE A 119 5.38 -6.64 10.78
CA PHE A 119 4.10 -7.35 10.76
C PHE A 119 4.24 -8.85 10.85
N MET A 120 5.46 -9.38 10.68
CA MET A 120 5.74 -10.80 10.83
C MET A 120 7.22 -11.03 11.09
N GLU A 121 7.56 -12.20 11.57
CA GLU A 121 8.94 -12.56 11.80
C GLU A 121 9.65 -12.87 10.49
N ALA A 122 10.89 -12.48 10.41
CA ALA A 122 11.72 -12.71 9.24
C ALA A 122 12.13 -14.20 9.12
#